data_84eea5392898232633d6914dcada7bd8
#
_entry.id   84eea5392898232633d6914dcada7bd8
#
_cell.length_a   1.000
_cell.length_b   1.000
_cell.length_c   1.000
_cell.angle_alpha   90.00
_cell.angle_beta   90.00
_cell.angle_gamma   90.00
#
_symmetry.space_group_name_H-M   'P 1'
#
loop_
_entity.id
_entity.type
_entity.pdbx_description
1 polymer ?
#
loop_
_entity_poly.entity_id
_entity_poly.type
_entity_poly.pdbx_seq_one_letter_code
_entity_poly.pdbx_strand_id
1 'polypeptide(L)'
;MADQPELTTDILTDPDMVNAVLLESVDHNSVFRNAFQEQDVSGVNDDEFSFYVEDGAYDEKEIEIVQEGAEFPSRDGERRKVRVTRHKYGESYEITMEAELDDAAGETLIEANRKLNRVGLTMDRVAFDALQAGLAGNDHAAIAPSGANGGITYEDVVDADARVRDSDDGEFAPTQIYVGNQGLASIRKLDEFTHATDTGDDVIRNGRVGSIAGLANVYTSSSPMINMGSGDAYLIDPQYFGREAEWVAPTVDDYDDPKRQVRVGIQMYGLVGFTDTFPNAGIRIGN
;
A
#
# COMPACT_ATOMS: atom_id res chain seq x y z
N MET A 1 -32.81 -8.42 -26.51
CA MET A 1 -31.70 -7.54 -26.89
C MET A 1 -31.71 -6.45 -25.84
N ALA A 2 -30.79 -6.50 -24.90
CA ALA A 2 -30.65 -5.44 -23.91
C ALA A 2 -29.92 -4.29 -24.61
N ASP A 3 -30.52 -3.10 -24.62
CA ASP A 3 -29.90 -1.85 -25.03
C ASP A 3 -28.59 -1.71 -24.27
N GLN A 4 -27.46 -1.79 -24.98
CA GLN A 4 -26.22 -1.28 -24.45
C GLN A 4 -26.36 0.25 -24.42
N PRO A 5 -26.05 0.89 -23.30
CA PRO A 5 -26.02 2.35 -23.28
C PRO A 5 -24.99 2.80 -24.34
N GLU A 6 -25.47 3.52 -25.34
CA GLU A 6 -24.58 4.25 -26.23
C GLU A 6 -23.74 5.17 -25.35
N LEU A 7 -22.44 4.91 -25.31
CA LEU A 7 -21.46 5.86 -24.78
C LEU A 7 -21.48 7.08 -25.71
N THR A 8 -22.38 8.00 -25.41
CA THR A 8 -22.48 9.26 -26.13
C THR A 8 -21.24 10.09 -25.83
N THR A 9 -20.79 10.84 -26.81
CA THR A 9 -19.65 11.78 -26.73
C THR A 9 -19.75 12.72 -25.53
N ASP A 10 -20.96 12.97 -25.02
CA ASP A 10 -21.23 13.80 -23.84
C ASP A 10 -20.71 13.21 -22.52
N ILE A 11 -20.62 11.88 -22.39
CA ILE A 11 -20.06 11.21 -21.20
C ILE A 11 -18.55 11.38 -21.16
N LEU A 12 -17.90 11.44 -22.33
CA LEU A 12 -16.46 11.58 -22.47
C LEU A 12 -15.97 13.03 -22.24
N THR A 13 -16.90 14.00 -22.26
CA THR A 13 -16.60 15.42 -22.04
C THR A 13 -17.00 15.90 -20.66
N ASP A 14 -17.62 15.04 -19.81
CA ASP A 14 -17.94 15.37 -18.43
C ASP A 14 -16.70 15.11 -17.52
N PRO A 15 -15.99 16.16 -17.09
CA PRO A 15 -14.80 16.04 -16.27
C PRO A 15 -15.07 15.26 -14.97
N ASP A 16 -16.26 15.40 -14.39
CA ASP A 16 -16.62 14.75 -13.13
C ASP A 16 -16.70 13.23 -13.28
N MET A 17 -17.21 12.74 -14.42
CA MET A 17 -17.26 11.30 -14.69
C MET A 17 -15.88 10.73 -14.99
N VAL A 18 -15.06 11.45 -15.73
CA VAL A 18 -13.66 11.05 -16.00
C VAL A 18 -12.87 11.00 -14.70
N ASN A 19 -13.04 12.00 -13.84
CA ASN A 19 -12.40 12.08 -12.54
C ASN A 19 -12.79 10.88 -11.65
N ALA A 20 -14.06 10.54 -11.58
CA ALA A 20 -14.54 9.42 -10.76
C ALA A 20 -13.91 8.08 -11.21
N VAL A 21 -13.89 7.81 -12.52
CA VAL A 21 -13.32 6.57 -13.07
C VAL A 21 -11.81 6.49 -12.85
N LEU A 22 -11.11 7.62 -13.00
CA LEU A 22 -9.66 7.67 -12.81
C LEU A 22 -9.27 7.49 -11.36
N LEU A 23 -9.97 8.12 -10.42
CA LEU A 23 -9.73 7.98 -8.98
C LEU A 23 -10.03 6.55 -8.51
N GLU A 24 -11.15 5.95 -8.96
CA GLU A 24 -11.47 4.55 -8.65
C GLU A 24 -10.35 3.60 -9.14
N SER A 25 -9.75 3.88 -10.30
CA SER A 25 -8.66 3.07 -10.83
C SER A 25 -7.37 3.18 -10.01
N VAL A 26 -7.09 4.34 -9.40
CA VAL A 26 -5.94 4.55 -8.51
C VAL A 26 -6.10 3.76 -7.24
N ASP A 27 -7.26 3.85 -6.60
CA ASP A 27 -7.55 3.12 -5.36
C ASP A 27 -7.47 1.60 -5.58
N HIS A 28 -7.98 1.11 -6.71
CA HIS A 28 -7.93 -0.30 -7.04
C HIS A 28 -6.50 -0.85 -7.26
N ASN A 29 -5.58 0.00 -7.70
CA ASN A 29 -4.19 -0.37 -7.96
C ASN A 29 -3.25 -0.11 -6.77
N SER A 30 -3.72 0.53 -5.71
CA SER A 30 -2.91 0.89 -4.54
C SER A 30 -2.92 -0.22 -3.51
N VAL A 31 -2.00 -1.17 -3.64
CA VAL A 31 -1.90 -2.34 -2.74
C VAL A 31 -1.00 -2.06 -1.54
N PHE A 32 0.21 -1.52 -1.78
CA PHE A 32 1.21 -1.34 -0.74
C PHE A 32 1.02 -0.08 0.11
N ARG A 33 0.22 0.88 -0.34
CA ARG A 33 -0.19 2.01 0.49
C ARG A 33 -0.91 1.56 1.77
N ASN A 34 -1.65 0.43 1.70
CA ASN A 34 -2.33 -0.14 2.86
C ASN A 34 -1.37 -0.62 3.97
N ALA A 35 -0.06 -0.75 3.71
CA ALA A 35 0.93 -1.07 4.73
C ALA A 35 1.25 0.12 5.65
N PHE A 36 0.85 1.33 5.26
CA PHE A 36 1.11 2.56 5.98
C PHE A 36 -0.19 3.15 6.52
N GLN A 37 -0.11 3.72 7.71
CA GLN A 37 -1.24 4.45 8.27
C GLN A 37 -1.29 5.84 7.62
N GLU A 38 -2.39 6.12 6.95
CA GLU A 38 -2.62 7.43 6.32
C GLU A 38 -2.77 8.53 7.37
N GLN A 39 -2.12 9.66 7.10
CA GLN A 39 -2.22 10.87 7.89
C GLN A 39 -2.44 12.07 6.97
N ASP A 40 -3.61 12.68 7.07
CA ASP A 40 -3.92 13.92 6.37
C ASP A 40 -3.09 15.08 6.95
N VAL A 41 -2.27 15.68 6.10
CA VAL A 41 -1.42 16.84 6.40
C VAL A 41 -1.69 17.99 5.42
N SER A 42 -2.86 18.03 4.81
CA SER A 42 -3.26 19.03 3.81
C SER A 42 -3.16 20.49 4.30
N GLY A 43 -3.22 20.70 5.62
CA GLY A 43 -3.05 22.01 6.24
C GLY A 43 -1.59 22.46 6.43
N VAL A 44 -0.61 21.62 6.10
CA VAL A 44 0.82 21.90 6.30
C VAL A 44 1.42 22.40 5.00
N ASN A 45 1.93 23.65 5.01
CA ASN A 45 2.55 24.26 3.83
C ASN A 45 4.02 23.88 3.64
N ASP A 46 4.64 23.22 4.62
CA ASP A 46 6.04 22.84 4.56
C ASP A 46 6.24 21.59 3.70
N ASP A 47 7.43 21.47 3.10
CA ASP A 47 7.84 20.30 2.31
C ASP A 47 8.19 19.09 3.17
N GLU A 48 8.31 19.27 4.48
CA GLU A 48 8.56 18.24 5.46
C GLU A 48 7.49 18.27 6.56
N PHE A 49 6.96 17.11 6.89
CA PHE A 49 6.14 16.91 8.06
C PHE A 49 6.89 16.08 9.09
N SER A 50 6.73 16.40 10.36
CA SER A 50 7.40 15.69 11.43
C SER A 50 6.39 15.28 12.50
N PHE A 51 6.46 14.02 12.90
CA PHE A 51 5.69 13.52 14.01
C PHE A 51 6.61 12.84 15.03
N TYR A 52 6.12 12.71 16.26
CA TYR A 52 6.85 12.07 17.34
C TYR A 52 6.29 10.66 17.53
N VAL A 53 7.18 9.71 17.55
CA VAL A 53 6.90 8.31 17.88
C VAL A 53 7.50 8.08 19.26
N GLU A 54 6.77 7.42 20.15
CA GLU A 54 7.34 6.98 21.40
C GLU A 54 8.35 5.88 21.08
N ASP A 55 9.63 6.18 21.35
CA ASP A 55 10.75 5.28 21.14
C ASP A 55 10.97 4.60 22.48
N GLY A 56 10.52 3.42 22.58
CA GLY A 56 10.75 2.67 23.79
C GLY A 56 10.06 1.35 23.68
N ALA A 57 10.88 0.33 23.74
CA ALA A 57 10.46 -0.88 24.38
C ALA A 57 9.55 -0.47 25.52
N TYR A 58 8.40 -1.06 25.62
CA TYR A 58 7.63 -1.03 26.85
C TYR A 58 8.65 -1.22 27.95
N ASP A 59 8.93 -0.13 28.72
CA ASP A 59 9.92 -0.20 29.78
C ASP A 59 9.43 -1.33 30.69
N GLU A 60 10.06 -2.49 30.63
CA GLU A 60 9.71 -3.74 31.32
C GLU A 60 9.62 -3.56 32.85
N LYS A 61 9.91 -2.35 33.31
CA LYS A 61 9.75 -2.00 34.72
C LYS A 61 8.28 -2.04 35.09
N GLU A 62 7.94 -3.08 35.83
CA GLU A 62 6.66 -3.20 36.50
C GLU A 62 6.27 -1.87 37.17
N ILE A 63 5.00 -1.52 37.06
CA ILE A 63 4.46 -0.38 37.82
C ILE A 63 4.65 -0.69 39.31
N GLU A 64 5.49 0.10 39.96
CA GLU A 64 5.73 -0.07 41.38
C GLU A 64 4.44 0.17 42.18
N ILE A 65 4.19 -0.66 43.18
CA ILE A 65 3.08 -0.45 44.09
C ILE A 65 3.37 0.82 44.90
N VAL A 66 2.62 1.87 44.66
CA VAL A 66 2.76 3.15 45.34
C VAL A 66 2.01 3.08 46.65
N GLN A 67 2.70 3.35 47.77
CA GLN A 67 2.08 3.38 49.12
C GLN A 67 1.13 4.59 49.21
N GLU A 68 0.10 4.44 50.04
CA GLU A 68 -0.87 5.51 50.28
C GLU A 68 -0.16 6.79 50.79
N GLY A 69 -0.30 7.89 50.04
CA GLY A 69 0.33 9.17 50.31
C GLY A 69 1.73 9.39 49.71
N ALA A 70 2.29 8.44 48.98
CA ALA A 70 3.51 8.63 48.22
C ALA A 70 3.24 9.29 46.83
N GLU A 71 4.22 10.03 46.33
CA GLU A 71 4.17 10.59 44.96
C GLU A 71 4.25 9.44 43.94
N PHE A 72 3.46 9.57 42.90
CA PHE A 72 3.56 8.64 41.74
C PHE A 72 4.89 8.88 41.01
N PRO A 73 5.65 7.82 40.68
CA PRO A 73 6.84 7.98 39.85
C PRO A 73 6.45 8.56 38.50
N SER A 74 7.03 9.70 38.14
CA SER A 74 6.89 10.24 36.78
C SER A 74 7.99 9.63 35.92
N ARG A 75 7.59 9.10 34.75
CA ARG A 75 8.53 8.60 33.74
C ARG A 75 8.38 9.46 32.51
N ASP A 76 9.50 9.96 32.01
CA ASP A 76 9.57 10.60 30.71
C ASP A 76 9.79 9.50 29.68
N GLY A 77 8.82 9.30 28.78
CA GLY A 77 9.00 8.43 27.62
C GLY A 77 9.98 9.08 26.63
N GLU A 78 10.92 8.32 26.14
CA GLU A 78 11.77 8.78 25.03
C GLU A 78 10.92 8.91 23.77
N ARG A 79 11.09 10.01 23.05
CA ARG A 79 10.36 10.27 21.81
C ARG A 79 11.32 10.49 20.65
N ARG A 80 11.15 9.70 19.62
CA ARG A 80 11.88 9.87 18.38
C ARG A 80 11.09 10.74 17.42
N LYS A 81 11.78 11.71 16.80
CA LYS A 81 11.21 12.54 15.77
C LYS A 81 11.41 11.90 14.40
N VAL A 82 10.31 11.52 13.76
CA VAL A 82 10.30 10.96 12.41
C VAL A 82 9.90 12.05 11.43
N ARG A 83 10.57 12.11 10.27
CA ARG A 83 10.33 13.10 9.24
C ARG A 83 9.87 12.43 7.95
N VAL A 84 8.88 13.04 7.33
CA VAL A 84 8.39 12.66 6.01
C VAL A 84 8.59 13.82 5.07
N THR A 85 9.17 13.56 3.92
CA THR A 85 9.38 14.56 2.87
C THR A 85 8.30 14.41 1.80
N ARG A 86 7.74 15.53 1.39
CA ARG A 86 6.71 15.61 0.36
C ARG A 86 7.32 15.40 -1.03
N HIS A 87 6.69 14.51 -1.79
CA HIS A 87 7.01 14.33 -3.20
C HIS A 87 5.76 14.51 -4.05
N LYS A 88 5.89 15.20 -5.19
CA LYS A 88 4.81 15.34 -6.17
C LYS A 88 4.94 14.23 -7.21
N TYR A 89 3.91 13.45 -7.34
CA TYR A 89 3.73 12.46 -8.41
C TYR A 89 2.61 12.93 -9.32
N GLY A 90 2.84 12.97 -10.61
CA GLY A 90 1.80 13.41 -11.53
C GLY A 90 2.19 13.16 -12.98
N GLU A 91 1.18 13.03 -13.82
CA GLU A 91 1.28 12.91 -15.27
C GLU A 91 0.16 13.73 -15.92
N SER A 92 0.40 14.24 -17.11
CA SER A 92 -0.58 14.97 -17.88
C SER A 92 -0.82 14.30 -19.24
N TYR A 93 -2.03 14.44 -19.72
CA TYR A 93 -2.43 14.04 -21.06
C TYR A 93 -3.06 15.23 -21.78
N GLU A 94 -2.57 15.54 -22.97
CA GLU A 94 -3.00 16.70 -23.76
C GLU A 94 -3.57 16.21 -25.09
N ILE A 95 -4.75 16.74 -25.45
CA ILE A 95 -5.39 16.51 -26.75
C ILE A 95 -5.33 17.83 -27.53
N THR A 96 -4.71 17.81 -28.68
CA THR A 96 -4.68 18.97 -29.58
C THR A 96 -5.99 19.07 -30.37
N MET A 97 -6.30 20.30 -30.84
CA MET A 97 -7.48 20.53 -31.68
C MET A 97 -7.48 19.68 -32.96
N GLU A 98 -6.33 19.39 -33.50
CA GLU A 98 -6.19 18.57 -34.71
C GLU A 98 -6.49 17.08 -34.39
N ALA A 99 -5.97 16.58 -33.27
CA ALA A 99 -6.20 15.20 -32.86
C ALA A 99 -7.68 14.94 -32.53
N GLU A 100 -8.37 15.92 -31.97
CA GLU A 100 -9.82 15.79 -31.69
C GLU A 100 -10.68 15.73 -32.97
N LEU A 101 -10.25 16.41 -34.02
CA LEU A 101 -10.96 16.39 -35.31
C LEU A 101 -10.74 15.07 -36.06
N ASP A 102 -9.59 14.42 -35.88
CA ASP A 102 -9.23 13.18 -36.55
C ASP A 102 -9.58 11.91 -35.80
N ASP A 103 -9.92 12.04 -34.50
CA ASP A 103 -10.12 10.88 -33.61
C ASP A 103 -11.58 10.44 -33.56
N ALA A 104 -11.80 9.15 -33.71
CA ALA A 104 -12.98 8.51 -33.19
C ALA A 104 -12.81 8.50 -31.66
N ALA A 105 -13.51 9.38 -30.97
CA ALA A 105 -13.38 9.81 -29.57
C ALA A 105 -13.11 8.75 -28.48
N GLY A 106 -13.08 7.48 -28.82
CA GLY A 106 -12.85 6.38 -27.89
C GLY A 106 -11.39 6.02 -27.62
N GLU A 107 -10.51 6.16 -28.60
CA GLU A 107 -9.10 5.74 -28.45
C GLU A 107 -8.32 6.69 -27.55
N THR A 108 -8.60 7.98 -27.66
CA THR A 108 -7.93 9.05 -26.90
C THR A 108 -8.19 8.93 -25.40
N LEU A 109 -9.42 8.59 -25.00
CA LEU A 109 -9.78 8.41 -23.60
C LEU A 109 -9.12 7.16 -22.98
N ILE A 110 -9.05 6.07 -23.74
CA ILE A 110 -8.38 4.84 -23.31
C ILE A 110 -6.90 5.12 -23.07
N GLU A 111 -6.27 5.91 -23.93
CA GLU A 111 -4.87 6.29 -23.80
C GLU A 111 -4.64 7.23 -22.58
N ALA A 112 -5.53 8.21 -22.37
CA ALA A 112 -5.51 9.08 -21.21
C ALA A 112 -5.60 8.25 -19.92
N ASN A 113 -6.59 7.37 -19.81
CA ASN A 113 -6.76 6.49 -18.65
C ASN A 113 -5.52 5.62 -18.43
N ARG A 114 -4.92 5.06 -19.49
CA ARG A 114 -3.69 4.26 -19.35
C ARG A 114 -2.51 5.07 -18.83
N LYS A 115 -2.36 6.33 -19.27
CA LYS A 115 -1.28 7.21 -18.79
C LYS A 115 -1.50 7.61 -17.32
N LEU A 116 -2.71 8.03 -17.01
CA LEU A 116 -3.03 8.51 -15.66
C LEU A 116 -2.99 7.39 -14.62
N ASN A 117 -3.37 6.15 -14.98
CA ASN A 117 -3.18 4.97 -14.13
C ASN A 117 -1.73 4.74 -13.72
N ARG A 118 -0.76 5.22 -14.49
CA ARG A 118 0.65 5.13 -14.10
C ARG A 118 0.97 5.93 -12.85
N VAL A 119 0.24 7.00 -12.57
CA VAL A 119 0.45 7.80 -11.34
C VAL A 119 0.16 6.93 -10.13
N GLY A 120 -1.01 6.27 -10.08
CA GLY A 120 -1.35 5.34 -9.00
C GLY A 120 -0.36 4.19 -8.85
N LEU A 121 0.01 3.55 -9.97
CA LEU A 121 1.01 2.48 -9.96
C LEU A 121 2.40 2.97 -9.50
N THR A 122 2.76 4.22 -9.81
CA THR A 122 4.02 4.81 -9.35
C THR A 122 3.99 5.09 -7.86
N MET A 123 2.88 5.61 -7.34
CA MET A 123 2.70 5.84 -5.91
C MET A 123 2.75 4.52 -5.13
N ASP A 124 2.09 3.47 -5.63
CA ASP A 124 2.13 2.13 -5.03
C ASP A 124 3.55 1.53 -5.05
N ARG A 125 4.31 1.75 -6.13
CA ARG A 125 5.71 1.36 -6.19
C ARG A 125 6.55 2.11 -5.16
N VAL A 126 6.35 3.41 -4.99
CA VAL A 126 7.10 4.19 -4.01
C VAL A 126 6.76 3.74 -2.58
N ALA A 127 5.49 3.40 -2.32
CA ALA A 127 5.10 2.77 -1.06
C ALA A 127 5.82 1.43 -0.85
N PHE A 128 5.92 0.61 -1.91
CA PHE A 128 6.67 -0.65 -1.85
C PHE A 128 8.17 -0.44 -1.60
N ASP A 129 8.80 0.52 -2.28
CA ASP A 129 10.21 0.86 -2.08
C ASP A 129 10.44 1.35 -0.63
N ALA A 130 9.53 2.16 -0.08
CA ALA A 130 9.56 2.61 1.31
C ALA A 130 9.37 1.46 2.31
N LEU A 131 8.47 0.50 2.02
CA LEU A 131 8.28 -0.71 2.80
C LEU A 131 9.57 -1.55 2.84
N GLN A 132 10.21 -1.76 1.70
CA GLN A 132 11.47 -2.50 1.64
C GLN A 132 12.60 -1.78 2.39
N ALA A 133 12.67 -0.44 2.27
CA ALA A 133 13.67 0.36 2.97
C ALA A 133 13.46 0.31 4.49
N GLY A 134 12.21 0.39 4.97
CA GLY A 134 11.87 0.24 6.39
C GLY A 134 12.27 -1.13 6.91
N LEU A 135 11.92 -2.20 6.20
CA LEU A 135 12.29 -3.56 6.60
C LEU A 135 13.80 -3.85 6.53
N ALA A 136 14.57 -3.08 5.76
CA ALA A 136 16.02 -3.19 5.78
C ALA A 136 16.65 -2.67 7.08
N GLY A 137 15.93 -1.80 7.81
CA GLY A 137 16.31 -1.34 9.15
C GLY A 137 15.83 -2.23 10.30
N ASN A 138 15.15 -3.34 9.99
CA ASN A 138 14.61 -4.27 10.96
C ASN A 138 15.72 -5.13 11.61
N ASP A 139 15.61 -5.38 12.89
CA ASP A 139 16.51 -6.28 13.65
C ASP A 139 16.20 -7.77 13.39
N HIS A 140 15.03 -8.07 12.84
CA HIS A 140 14.67 -9.43 12.47
C HIS A 140 15.33 -9.85 11.15
N ALA A 141 16.08 -10.93 11.18
CA ALA A 141 16.58 -11.52 9.95
C ALA A 141 15.42 -12.01 9.07
N ALA A 142 15.50 -11.74 7.77
CA ALA A 142 14.53 -12.27 6.82
C ALA A 142 14.45 -13.81 6.93
N ILE A 143 13.25 -14.36 6.75
CA ILE A 143 13.04 -15.81 6.75
C ILE A 143 13.25 -16.32 5.34
N ALA A 144 14.16 -17.27 5.17
CA ALA A 144 14.35 -17.93 3.88
C ALA A 144 13.15 -18.86 3.61
N PRO A 145 12.50 -18.76 2.44
CA PRO A 145 11.37 -19.60 2.11
C PRO A 145 11.78 -21.07 2.02
N SER A 146 11.07 -21.94 2.73
CA SER A 146 11.42 -23.36 2.91
C SER A 146 10.77 -24.29 1.89
N GLY A 147 9.80 -23.79 1.12
CA GLY A 147 9.04 -24.58 0.17
C GLY A 147 9.83 -25.01 -1.07
N ALA A 148 9.27 -25.98 -1.80
CA ALA A 148 9.85 -26.45 -3.04
C ALA A 148 10.03 -25.30 -4.05
N ASN A 149 11.19 -25.23 -4.68
CA ASN A 149 11.59 -24.16 -5.60
C ASN A 149 11.58 -22.74 -4.97
N GLY A 150 11.81 -22.64 -3.66
CA GLY A 150 11.80 -21.37 -2.94
C GLY A 150 10.40 -20.78 -2.78
N GLY A 151 9.37 -21.60 -2.77
CA GLY A 151 8.01 -21.17 -2.47
C GLY A 151 7.77 -20.96 -0.98
N ILE A 152 6.78 -20.15 -0.65
CA ILE A 152 6.37 -19.87 0.73
C ILE A 152 5.58 -21.07 1.27
N THR A 153 5.90 -21.49 2.51
CA THR A 153 5.14 -22.52 3.24
C THR A 153 4.30 -21.90 4.35
N TYR A 154 3.40 -22.69 4.90
CA TYR A 154 2.62 -22.29 6.07
C TYR A 154 3.51 -22.04 7.29
N GLU A 155 4.53 -22.88 7.49
CA GLU A 155 5.50 -22.76 8.57
C GLU A 155 6.28 -21.43 8.47
N ASP A 156 6.70 -21.03 7.26
CA ASP A 156 7.40 -19.76 7.05
C ASP A 156 6.55 -18.57 7.50
N VAL A 157 5.23 -18.62 7.27
CA VAL A 157 4.30 -17.56 7.68
C VAL A 157 4.10 -17.55 9.19
N VAL A 158 3.95 -18.72 9.81
CA VAL A 158 3.82 -18.85 11.28
C VAL A 158 5.08 -18.38 11.98
N ASP A 159 6.26 -18.77 11.49
CA ASP A 159 7.53 -18.32 12.05
C ASP A 159 7.73 -16.82 11.90
N ALA A 160 7.26 -16.24 10.79
CA ALA A 160 7.30 -14.80 10.57
C ALA A 160 6.39 -14.05 11.55
N ASP A 161 5.15 -14.52 11.73
CA ASP A 161 4.21 -13.94 12.70
C ASP A 161 4.79 -14.01 14.13
N ALA A 162 5.35 -15.17 14.51
CA ALA A 162 5.95 -15.35 15.81
C ALA A 162 7.11 -14.37 16.07
N ARG A 163 7.99 -14.16 15.08
CA ARG A 163 9.13 -13.25 15.22
C ARG A 163 8.71 -11.79 15.39
N VAL A 164 7.68 -11.36 14.66
CA VAL A 164 7.17 -9.98 14.80
C VAL A 164 6.53 -9.79 16.18
N ARG A 165 5.82 -10.79 16.70
CA ARG A 165 5.20 -10.73 18.03
C ARG A 165 6.20 -10.81 19.19
N ASP A 166 7.34 -11.46 18.96
CA ASP A 166 8.44 -11.58 19.92
C ASP A 166 9.40 -10.38 19.89
N SER A 167 9.02 -9.29 19.23
CA SER A 167 9.84 -8.08 19.15
C SER A 167 9.93 -7.38 20.51
N ASP A 168 11.16 -6.98 20.86
CA ASP A 168 11.42 -6.22 22.10
C ASP A 168 10.91 -4.76 22.03
N ASP A 169 10.57 -4.26 20.81
CA ASP A 169 10.18 -2.86 20.59
C ASP A 169 8.70 -2.57 20.85
N GLY A 170 7.88 -3.59 21.01
CA GLY A 170 6.46 -3.41 21.28
C GLY A 170 5.59 -4.64 21.03
N GLU A 171 4.31 -4.54 21.40
CA GLU A 171 3.31 -5.56 21.14
C GLU A 171 2.77 -5.45 19.72
N PHE A 172 3.52 -5.96 18.73
CA PHE A 172 3.08 -5.98 17.35
C PHE A 172 2.21 -7.20 17.05
N ALA A 173 1.17 -6.99 16.23
CA ALA A 173 0.26 -8.04 15.80
C ALA A 173 0.05 -7.94 14.28
N PRO A 174 0.88 -8.60 13.46
CA PRO A 174 0.70 -8.58 12.02
C PRO A 174 -0.71 -9.02 11.64
N THR A 175 -1.34 -8.24 10.78
CA THR A 175 -2.69 -8.53 10.27
C THR A 175 -2.73 -8.64 8.76
N GLN A 176 -1.64 -8.25 8.10
CA GLN A 176 -1.57 -8.19 6.65
C GLN A 176 -0.35 -8.96 6.13
N ILE A 177 -0.56 -9.66 5.02
CA ILE A 177 0.51 -10.29 4.26
C ILE A 177 0.43 -9.84 2.79
N TYR A 178 1.56 -9.40 2.27
CA TYR A 178 1.72 -8.98 0.88
C TYR A 178 2.53 -10.02 0.13
N VAL A 179 1.99 -10.52 -0.97
CA VAL A 179 2.62 -11.56 -1.79
C VAL A 179 2.53 -11.24 -3.28
N GLY A 180 3.55 -11.63 -4.03
CA GLY A 180 3.45 -11.61 -5.49
C GLY A 180 2.52 -12.71 -6.03
N ASN A 181 2.14 -12.61 -7.30
CA ASN A 181 1.27 -13.60 -7.95
C ASN A 181 1.81 -15.05 -7.86
N GLN A 182 3.13 -15.22 -7.94
CA GLN A 182 3.76 -16.54 -7.80
C GLN A 182 3.74 -17.03 -6.35
N GLY A 183 3.95 -16.13 -5.38
CA GLY A 183 3.83 -16.43 -3.95
C GLY A 183 2.41 -16.86 -3.61
N LEU A 184 1.39 -16.14 -4.09
CA LEU A 184 0.00 -16.55 -3.94
C LEU A 184 -0.28 -17.93 -4.55
N ALA A 185 0.28 -18.22 -5.73
CA ALA A 185 0.13 -19.54 -6.34
C ALA A 185 0.80 -20.64 -5.51
N SER A 186 1.90 -20.35 -4.81
CA SER A 186 2.53 -21.28 -3.87
C SER A 186 1.64 -21.53 -2.66
N ILE A 187 1.11 -20.46 -2.05
CA ILE A 187 0.18 -20.55 -0.91
C ILE A 187 -1.05 -21.38 -1.26
N ARG A 188 -1.65 -21.17 -2.43
CA ARG A 188 -2.84 -21.96 -2.87
C ARG A 188 -2.59 -23.44 -3.06
N LYS A 189 -1.32 -23.85 -3.21
CA LYS A 189 -0.93 -25.27 -3.37
C LYS A 189 -0.58 -25.95 -2.05
N LEU A 190 -0.58 -25.22 -0.95
CA LEU A 190 -0.31 -25.80 0.36
C LEU A 190 -1.38 -26.83 0.71
N ASP A 191 -0.97 -27.92 1.35
CA ASP A 191 -1.85 -29.02 1.71
C ASP A 191 -2.99 -28.58 2.62
N GLU A 192 -2.76 -27.59 3.47
CA GLU A 192 -3.74 -27.00 4.37
C GLU A 192 -4.90 -26.34 3.62
N PHE A 193 -4.68 -25.87 2.39
CA PHE A 193 -5.70 -25.26 1.54
C PHE A 193 -6.26 -26.20 0.48
N THR A 194 -5.58 -27.33 0.21
CA THR A 194 -6.02 -28.32 -0.81
C THR A 194 -6.90 -29.41 -0.23
N HIS A 195 -6.83 -29.66 1.06
CA HIS A 195 -7.74 -30.59 1.73
C HIS A 195 -9.04 -29.89 2.13
N ALA A 196 -10.17 -30.52 1.81
CA ALA A 196 -11.53 -30.02 2.08
C ALA A 196 -11.90 -30.10 3.57
N THR A 197 -11.19 -29.39 4.41
CA THR A 197 -11.56 -29.02 5.77
C THR A 197 -12.03 -27.56 5.78
N ASP A 198 -12.70 -27.11 6.81
CA ASP A 198 -13.46 -25.86 6.88
C ASP A 198 -12.79 -24.60 6.25
N THR A 199 -11.48 -24.57 6.19
CA THR A 199 -10.74 -23.42 5.62
C THR A 199 -10.40 -23.61 4.12
N GLY A 200 -10.24 -24.85 3.66
CA GLY A 200 -9.85 -25.15 2.27
C GLY A 200 -11.00 -25.03 1.26
N ASP A 201 -12.24 -25.10 1.70
CA ASP A 201 -13.41 -25.10 0.84
C ASP A 201 -13.58 -23.81 0.03
N ASP A 202 -13.28 -22.65 0.65
CA ASP A 202 -13.32 -21.34 -0.03
C ASP A 202 -12.19 -21.17 -1.06
N VAL A 203 -11.00 -21.66 -0.77
CA VAL A 203 -9.87 -21.62 -1.70
C VAL A 203 -10.13 -22.52 -2.90
N ILE A 204 -10.66 -23.72 -2.67
CA ILE A 204 -10.99 -24.68 -3.72
C ILE A 204 -12.11 -24.13 -4.61
N ARG A 205 -13.16 -23.55 -4.03
CA ARG A 205 -14.33 -23.05 -4.79
C ARG A 205 -14.08 -21.73 -5.49
N ASN A 206 -13.47 -20.77 -4.80
CA ASN A 206 -13.39 -19.37 -5.26
C ASN A 206 -11.98 -18.96 -5.64
N GLY A 207 -10.94 -19.76 -5.33
CA GLY A 207 -9.55 -19.44 -5.55
C GLY A 207 -9.05 -18.25 -4.70
N ARG A 208 -9.80 -17.84 -3.67
CA ARG A 208 -9.43 -16.77 -2.75
C ARG A 208 -8.84 -17.35 -1.48
N VAL A 209 -7.70 -16.81 -1.09
CA VAL A 209 -7.12 -17.03 0.25
C VAL A 209 -7.65 -15.91 1.12
N GLY A 210 -8.58 -16.20 2.01
CA GLY A 210 -9.20 -15.20 2.89
C GLY A 210 -8.28 -14.82 4.04
N SER A 211 -7.68 -15.82 4.69
CA SER A 211 -6.73 -15.65 5.79
C SER A 211 -5.72 -16.78 5.78
N ILE A 212 -4.53 -16.53 6.29
CA ILE A 212 -3.49 -17.52 6.49
C ILE A 212 -2.82 -17.32 7.85
N ALA A 213 -2.67 -18.38 8.63
CA ALA A 213 -1.99 -18.35 9.94
C ALA A 213 -2.50 -17.23 10.89
N GLY A 214 -3.79 -16.89 10.82
CA GLY A 214 -4.36 -15.80 11.64
C GLY A 214 -4.27 -14.41 11.02
N LEU A 215 -3.55 -14.24 9.90
CA LEU A 215 -3.48 -12.99 9.16
C LEU A 215 -4.80 -12.75 8.41
N ALA A 216 -5.46 -11.66 8.73
CA ALA A 216 -6.82 -11.38 8.25
C ALA A 216 -6.88 -10.99 6.77
N ASN A 217 -5.79 -10.41 6.24
CA ASN A 217 -5.78 -9.84 4.90
C ASN A 217 -4.58 -10.34 4.08
N VAL A 218 -4.87 -10.95 2.94
CA VAL A 218 -3.87 -11.38 1.96
C VAL A 218 -3.95 -10.45 0.76
N TYR A 219 -2.93 -9.62 0.60
CA TYR A 219 -2.81 -8.69 -0.51
C TYR A 219 -1.91 -9.24 -1.60
N THR A 220 -2.33 -9.06 -2.84
CA THR A 220 -1.52 -9.46 -4.00
C THR A 220 -1.33 -8.29 -4.94
N SER A 221 -0.09 -8.07 -5.36
CA SER A 221 0.20 -7.10 -6.40
C SER A 221 0.42 -7.79 -7.75
N SER A 222 -0.30 -7.31 -8.75
CA SER A 222 -0.09 -7.65 -10.15
C SER A 222 0.58 -6.50 -10.93
N SER A 223 1.05 -5.48 -10.21
CA SER A 223 1.68 -4.32 -10.83
C SER A 223 2.93 -4.71 -11.62
N PRO A 224 3.05 -4.31 -12.89
CA PRO A 224 4.24 -4.56 -13.67
C PRO A 224 5.46 -3.76 -13.18
N MET A 225 5.26 -2.77 -12.32
CA MET A 225 6.32 -1.94 -11.74
C MET A 225 6.94 -2.56 -10.49
N ILE A 226 6.30 -3.57 -9.91
CA ILE A 226 6.71 -4.23 -8.66
C ILE A 226 7.06 -5.67 -8.98
N ASN A 227 8.32 -6.04 -8.75
CA ASN A 227 8.80 -7.38 -9.00
C ASN A 227 8.98 -8.12 -7.67
N MET A 228 8.06 -9.02 -7.37
CA MET A 228 8.13 -9.93 -6.23
C MET A 228 8.37 -11.35 -6.73
N GLY A 229 9.38 -12.01 -6.17
CA GLY A 229 9.68 -13.41 -6.45
C GLY A 229 8.63 -14.38 -5.91
N SER A 230 8.75 -15.66 -6.28
CA SER A 230 7.83 -16.71 -5.79
C SER A 230 7.94 -16.96 -4.28
N GLY A 231 9.07 -16.62 -3.69
CA GLY A 231 9.36 -16.75 -2.28
C GLY A 231 9.29 -15.45 -1.49
N ASP A 232 8.93 -14.33 -2.14
CA ASP A 232 8.84 -13.05 -1.46
C ASP A 232 7.45 -12.82 -0.87
N ALA A 233 7.42 -12.58 0.43
CA ALA A 233 6.26 -12.09 1.15
C ALA A 233 6.68 -11.08 2.23
N TYR A 234 5.75 -10.22 2.59
CA TYR A 234 5.95 -9.20 3.63
C TYR A 234 4.77 -9.28 4.60
N LEU A 235 5.07 -9.57 5.86
CA LEU A 235 4.09 -9.54 6.94
C LEU A 235 4.22 -8.21 7.65
N ILE A 236 3.09 -7.53 7.85
CA ILE A 236 3.08 -6.16 8.36
C ILE A 236 1.97 -5.98 9.38
N ASP A 237 2.28 -5.26 10.45
CA ASP A 237 1.31 -4.60 11.30
C ASP A 237 1.14 -3.15 10.82
N PRO A 238 0.08 -2.84 10.06
CA PRO A 238 -0.08 -1.51 9.45
C PRO A 238 -0.32 -0.40 10.48
N GLN A 239 -0.67 -0.77 11.72
CA GLN A 239 -0.90 0.21 12.78
C GLN A 239 0.42 0.85 13.24
N TYR A 240 1.51 0.10 13.20
CA TYR A 240 2.79 0.52 13.77
C TYR A 240 3.90 0.67 12.73
N PHE A 241 3.87 -0.09 11.63
CA PHE A 241 4.98 -0.17 10.68
C PHE A 241 5.39 1.17 10.10
N GLY A 242 4.45 1.96 9.61
CA GLY A 242 4.80 3.21 8.95
C GLY A 242 3.63 4.16 8.78
N ARG A 243 3.95 5.36 8.27
CA ARG A 243 2.97 6.39 8.00
C ARG A 243 3.10 6.92 6.59
N GLU A 244 1.95 7.14 5.97
CA GLU A 244 1.78 7.91 4.76
C GLU A 244 1.31 9.31 5.14
N ALA A 245 2.08 10.33 4.81
CA ALA A 245 1.65 11.71 4.94
C ALA A 245 1.08 12.18 3.61
N GLU A 246 -0.18 12.57 3.60
CA GLU A 246 -0.90 13.02 2.43
C GLU A 246 -1.15 14.52 2.50
N TRP A 247 -0.43 15.31 1.67
CA TRP A 247 -0.66 16.76 1.53
C TRP A 247 -1.75 17.07 0.54
N VAL A 248 -1.80 16.31 -0.56
CA VAL A 248 -2.85 16.38 -1.56
C VAL A 248 -3.14 14.96 -2.02
N ALA A 249 -4.38 14.52 -1.80
CA ALA A 249 -4.88 13.26 -2.32
C ALA A 249 -4.71 13.19 -3.85
N PRO A 250 -4.57 12.02 -4.45
CA PRO A 250 -4.60 11.89 -5.89
C PRO A 250 -5.81 12.61 -6.47
N THR A 251 -5.55 13.63 -7.27
CA THR A 251 -6.58 14.51 -7.82
C THR A 251 -6.41 14.62 -9.32
N VAL A 252 -7.50 14.82 -10.02
CA VAL A 252 -7.52 15.00 -11.47
C VAL A 252 -8.09 16.38 -11.76
N ASP A 253 -7.31 17.16 -12.51
CA ASP A 253 -7.72 18.50 -12.94
C ASP A 253 -7.71 18.56 -14.47
N ASP A 254 -8.68 19.25 -15.03
CA ASP A 254 -8.70 19.61 -16.44
C ASP A 254 -8.16 21.03 -16.64
N TYR A 255 -7.49 21.23 -17.76
CA TYR A 255 -7.00 22.54 -18.16
C TYR A 255 -7.04 22.71 -19.67
N ASP A 256 -7.13 23.95 -20.13
CA ASP A 256 -6.91 24.30 -21.50
C ASP A 256 -5.66 25.19 -21.65
N ASP A 257 -4.95 25.04 -22.74
CA ASP A 257 -3.85 25.95 -23.10
C ASP A 257 -3.96 26.39 -24.56
N PRO A 258 -4.66 27.50 -24.81
CA PRO A 258 -4.86 28.00 -26.16
C PRO A 258 -3.56 28.36 -26.89
N LYS A 259 -2.47 28.66 -26.14
CA LYS A 259 -1.18 28.98 -26.73
C LYS A 259 -0.48 27.76 -27.32
N ARG A 260 -0.73 26.59 -26.73
CA ARG A 260 -0.20 25.28 -27.15
C ARG A 260 -1.19 24.53 -28.03
N GLN A 261 -2.34 25.15 -28.38
CA GLN A 261 -3.44 24.51 -29.11
C GLN A 261 -4.00 23.25 -28.41
N VAL A 262 -3.83 23.17 -27.11
CA VAL A 262 -4.44 22.13 -26.27
C VAL A 262 -5.88 22.51 -26.03
N ARG A 263 -6.80 21.67 -26.46
CA ARG A 263 -8.24 21.88 -26.24
C ARG A 263 -8.72 21.21 -24.96
N VAL A 264 -8.19 20.04 -24.67
CA VAL A 264 -8.45 19.33 -23.43
C VAL A 264 -7.14 18.81 -22.89
N GLY A 265 -6.73 19.30 -21.74
CA GLY A 265 -5.63 18.78 -20.96
C GLY A 265 -6.18 18.16 -19.69
N ILE A 266 -5.78 16.94 -19.39
CA ILE A 266 -6.10 16.26 -18.13
C ILE A 266 -4.79 16.04 -17.41
N GLN A 267 -4.69 16.47 -16.18
CA GLN A 267 -3.55 16.18 -15.31
C GLN A 267 -4.01 15.46 -14.05
N MET A 268 -3.27 14.44 -13.69
CA MET A 268 -3.46 13.76 -12.42
C MET A 268 -2.20 13.93 -11.59
N TYR A 269 -2.34 14.29 -10.33
CA TYR A 269 -1.22 14.42 -9.40
C TYR A 269 -1.64 14.13 -7.96
N GLY A 270 -0.65 13.77 -7.16
CA GLY A 270 -0.76 13.67 -5.72
C GLY A 270 0.52 14.14 -5.05
N LEU A 271 0.42 14.61 -3.84
CA LEU A 271 1.54 15.02 -3.01
C LEU A 271 1.54 14.14 -1.76
N VAL A 272 2.40 13.14 -1.76
CA VAL A 272 2.49 12.17 -0.67
C VAL A 272 3.93 11.91 -0.27
N GLY A 273 4.12 11.39 0.94
CA GLY A 273 5.39 10.90 1.43
C GLY A 273 5.19 9.69 2.32
N PHE A 274 6.14 8.78 2.31
CA PHE A 274 6.12 7.55 3.11
C PHE A 274 7.33 7.50 4.03
N THR A 275 7.13 6.94 5.22
CA THR A 275 8.22 6.68 6.17
C THR A 275 7.85 5.50 7.07
N ASP A 276 8.88 4.77 7.49
CA ASP A 276 8.75 3.75 8.54
C ASP A 276 8.70 4.41 9.93
N THR A 277 7.99 3.79 10.84
CA THR A 277 7.95 4.18 12.25
C THR A 277 8.59 3.13 13.14
N PHE A 278 8.14 1.91 13.03
CA PHE A 278 8.69 0.76 13.72
C PHE A 278 9.02 -0.33 12.70
N PRO A 279 10.27 -0.41 12.22
CA PRO A 279 10.69 -1.44 11.28
C PRO A 279 10.38 -2.85 11.75
N ASN A 280 10.47 -3.11 13.06
CA ASN A 280 10.22 -4.40 13.68
C ASN A 280 8.74 -4.81 13.72
N ALA A 281 7.81 -3.88 13.39
CA ALA A 281 6.39 -4.19 13.17
C ALA A 281 6.11 -4.93 11.86
N GLY A 282 7.15 -5.30 11.14
CA GLY A 282 7.04 -6.10 9.93
C GLY A 282 8.23 -7.05 9.75
N ILE A 283 8.09 -8.01 8.85
CA ILE A 283 9.15 -8.96 8.50
C ILE A 283 9.04 -9.37 7.04
N ARG A 284 10.19 -9.64 6.42
CA ARG A 284 10.26 -10.20 5.07
C ARG A 284 10.47 -11.71 5.12
N ILE A 285 9.70 -12.46 4.33
CA ILE A 285 10.03 -13.81 3.87
C ILE A 285 10.64 -13.62 2.48
N GLY A 286 11.84 -14.10 2.26
CA GLY A 286 12.53 -13.95 0.98
C GLY A 286 14.06 -14.13 1.14
N ASN A 287 14.71 -14.28 0.00
CA ASN A 287 16.19 -14.38 -0.07
C ASN A 287 16.84 -13.01 -0.28
#